data_e5c7de429bb3e809990011a6618e133a
#
_entry.id   e5c7de429bb3e809990011a6618e133a
#
_cell.length_a   1.000
_cell.length_b   1.000
_cell.length_c   1.000
_cell.angle_alpha   90.00
_cell.angle_beta   90.00
_cell.angle_gamma   90.00
#
_symmetry.space_group_name_H-M   'P 1'
#
loop_
_entity.id
_entity.type
_entity.pdbx_description
1 polymer ?
#
loop_
_entity_poly.entity_id
_entity_poly.type
_entity_poly.pdbx_seq_one_letter_code
_entity_poly.pdbx_strand_id
1 'polypeptide(L)'
;ILDNVGDQLIAQTDRNSPFKKIVRIDPKNPQESNWETLIEGTQDQVLSSVNLVGGKFFAHFTQDVTSVWKVYDLDGNFLYDVDLHGKGIVNGFGGKKGQMITWYTFNNSVNPSTIYQYDIKQNISTVYKESEAKFDRDNFVLKQDFYPSKDGTMIPIFIAHKKGLK
;
A
#
# COMPACT_ATOMS: atom_id res chain seq x y z
N ILE A 1 -10.40 12.85 -8.18
CA ILE A 1 -11.30 12.56 -7.06
C ILE A 1 -11.35 11.05 -6.89
N LEU A 2 -11.24 10.58 -5.65
CA LEU A 2 -11.28 9.16 -5.30
C LEU A 2 -12.67 8.77 -4.77
N ASP A 3 -13.19 9.55 -3.82
CA ASP A 3 -14.43 9.25 -3.09
C ASP A 3 -14.97 10.54 -2.42
N ASN A 4 -15.95 10.39 -1.53
CA ASN A 4 -16.45 11.45 -0.65
C ASN A 4 -16.57 10.95 0.79
N VAL A 5 -16.49 11.86 1.76
CA VAL A 5 -16.84 11.64 3.17
C VAL A 5 -17.87 12.69 3.55
N GLY A 6 -19.12 12.26 3.78
CA GLY A 6 -20.24 13.20 3.85
C GLY A 6 -20.34 14.03 2.57
N ASP A 7 -20.39 15.35 2.70
CA ASP A 7 -20.44 16.30 1.58
C ASP A 7 -19.06 16.73 1.07
N GLN A 8 -17.98 16.24 1.68
CA GLN A 8 -16.60 16.57 1.32
C GLN A 8 -16.05 15.60 0.28
N LEU A 9 -15.32 16.10 -0.70
CA LEU A 9 -14.64 15.29 -1.70
C LEU A 9 -13.26 14.87 -1.20
N ILE A 10 -12.88 13.63 -1.50
CA ILE A 10 -11.54 13.10 -1.24
C ILE A 10 -10.81 12.97 -2.57
N ALA A 11 -9.65 13.58 -2.69
CA ALA A 11 -8.87 13.56 -3.92
C ALA A 11 -7.39 13.24 -3.65
N GLN A 12 -6.76 12.55 -4.60
CA GLN A 12 -5.31 12.41 -4.64
C GLN A 12 -4.74 13.45 -5.63
N THR A 13 -3.65 14.09 -5.24
CA THR A 13 -2.96 15.08 -6.06
C THR A 13 -1.45 15.04 -5.81
N ASP A 14 -0.68 15.46 -6.81
CA ASP A 14 0.76 15.75 -6.72
C ASP A 14 1.05 17.26 -6.59
N ARG A 15 -0.01 18.08 -6.54
CA ARG A 15 0.10 19.53 -6.50
C ARG A 15 0.78 20.01 -5.23
N ASN A 16 1.92 20.70 -5.36
CA ASN A 16 2.79 21.10 -4.26
C ASN A 16 3.21 19.93 -3.34
N SER A 17 3.24 18.69 -3.88
CA SER A 17 3.64 17.47 -3.16
C SER A 17 4.14 16.41 -4.16
N PRO A 18 5.45 16.40 -4.49
CA PRO A 18 6.01 15.49 -5.51
C PRO A 18 5.81 14.01 -5.18
N PHE A 19 5.60 13.68 -3.91
CA PHE A 19 5.36 12.31 -3.45
C PHE A 19 3.88 11.99 -3.26
N LYS A 20 2.99 12.88 -3.79
CA LYS A 20 1.53 12.84 -3.74
C LYS A 20 0.95 12.97 -2.32
N LYS A 21 -0.28 13.42 -2.29
CA LYS A 21 -1.06 13.56 -1.06
C LYS A 21 -2.55 13.31 -1.31
N ILE A 22 -3.25 13.00 -0.23
CA ILE A 22 -4.72 12.96 -0.17
C ILE A 22 -5.19 14.25 0.46
N VAL A 23 -6.15 14.87 -0.17
CA VAL A 23 -6.78 16.10 0.30
C VAL A 23 -8.28 15.93 0.45
N ARG A 24 -8.83 16.62 1.45
CA ARG A 24 -10.26 16.85 1.63
C ARG A 24 -10.62 18.22 1.03
N ILE A 25 -11.66 18.25 0.23
CA ILE A 25 -12.11 19.46 -0.50
C ILE A 25 -13.57 19.72 -0.16
N ASP A 26 -13.87 20.92 0.34
CA ASP A 26 -15.24 21.39 0.46
C ASP A 26 -15.74 21.86 -0.92
N PRO A 27 -16.79 21.22 -1.51
CA PRO A 27 -17.34 21.67 -2.80
C PRO A 27 -17.91 23.09 -2.78
N LYS A 28 -18.24 23.61 -1.59
CA LYS A 28 -18.71 25.01 -1.44
C LYS A 28 -17.57 26.02 -1.45
N ASN A 29 -16.34 25.57 -1.12
CA ASN A 29 -15.13 26.38 -1.05
C ASN A 29 -13.96 25.65 -1.74
N PRO A 30 -14.02 25.38 -3.06
CA PRO A 30 -13.15 24.43 -3.75
C PRO A 30 -11.74 24.98 -4.04
N GLN A 31 -11.41 26.22 -3.65
CA GLN A 31 -10.11 26.82 -3.88
C GLN A 31 -9.01 25.99 -3.19
N GLU A 32 -7.87 25.85 -3.87
CA GLU A 32 -6.74 25.04 -3.38
C GLU A 32 -6.25 25.48 -1.99
N SER A 33 -6.30 26.78 -1.70
CA SER A 33 -5.92 27.33 -0.40
C SER A 33 -6.76 26.79 0.78
N ASN A 34 -7.93 26.21 0.48
CA ASN A 34 -8.85 25.65 1.47
C ASN A 34 -8.79 24.12 1.56
N TRP A 35 -7.92 23.48 0.77
CA TRP A 35 -7.78 22.03 0.82
C TRP A 35 -7.08 21.60 2.10
N GLU A 36 -7.67 20.65 2.77
CA GLU A 36 -7.10 20.01 3.95
C GLU A 36 -6.29 18.78 3.54
N THR A 37 -5.00 18.75 3.85
CA THR A 37 -4.17 17.56 3.61
C THR A 37 -4.43 16.51 4.71
N LEU A 38 -4.87 15.31 4.31
CA LEU A 38 -5.15 14.18 5.20
C LEU A 38 -3.97 13.23 5.31
N ILE A 39 -3.37 12.86 4.17
CA ILE A 39 -2.27 11.89 4.09
C ILE A 39 -1.28 12.42 3.07
N GLU A 40 0.00 12.39 3.38
CA GLU A 40 1.05 12.84 2.47
C GLU A 40 2.17 11.80 2.34
N GLY A 41 2.64 11.61 1.11
CA GLY A 41 3.83 10.82 0.82
C GLY A 41 5.11 11.57 1.15
N THR A 42 6.19 10.82 1.30
CA THR A 42 7.54 11.34 1.52
C THR A 42 8.50 10.78 0.47
N GLN A 43 9.73 11.29 0.44
CA GLN A 43 10.78 10.77 -0.45
C GLN A 43 11.02 9.27 -0.24
N ASP A 44 10.95 8.80 1.01
CA ASP A 44 11.19 7.39 1.35
C ASP A 44 9.94 6.52 1.14
N GLN A 45 8.74 7.12 1.21
CA GLN A 45 7.45 6.44 1.09
C GLN A 45 6.52 7.22 0.14
N VAL A 46 6.62 6.94 -1.14
CA VAL A 46 5.80 7.59 -2.16
C VAL A 46 4.37 7.06 -2.11
N LEU A 47 3.39 7.94 -1.96
CA LEU A 47 1.98 7.58 -1.94
C LEU A 47 1.50 7.13 -3.33
N SER A 48 1.22 5.85 -3.49
CA SER A 48 0.80 5.26 -4.77
C SER A 48 -0.71 5.38 -5.00
N SER A 49 -1.51 4.95 -4.02
CA SER A 49 -2.98 4.98 -4.08
C SER A 49 -3.60 4.98 -2.69
N VAL A 50 -4.89 5.31 -2.62
CA VAL A 50 -5.70 5.20 -1.39
C VAL A 50 -7.07 4.65 -1.73
N ASN A 51 -7.57 3.73 -0.90
CA ASN A 51 -8.92 3.20 -0.96
C ASN A 51 -9.69 3.57 0.33
N LEU A 52 -10.97 3.88 0.18
CA LEU A 52 -11.89 4.11 1.29
C LEU A 52 -12.75 2.86 1.48
N VAL A 53 -12.47 2.07 2.51
CA VAL A 53 -13.17 0.82 2.82
C VAL A 53 -13.31 0.64 4.33
N GLY A 54 -14.43 0.14 4.79
CA GLY A 54 -14.68 -0.08 6.22
C GLY A 54 -14.63 1.17 7.08
N GLY A 55 -14.94 2.35 6.50
CA GLY A 55 -14.86 3.64 7.18
C GLY A 55 -13.44 4.10 7.49
N LYS A 56 -12.44 3.60 6.74
CA LYS A 56 -11.02 3.94 6.91
C LYS A 56 -10.35 4.14 5.56
N PHE A 57 -9.29 4.93 5.54
CA PHE A 57 -8.39 5.03 4.39
C PHE A 57 -7.32 3.94 4.48
N PHE A 58 -7.24 3.12 3.46
CA PHE A 58 -6.16 2.18 3.22
C PHE A 58 -5.20 2.82 2.21
N ALA A 59 -4.07 3.31 2.68
CA ALA A 59 -3.09 4.01 1.87
C ALA A 59 -1.94 3.07 1.48
N HIS A 60 -1.71 2.96 0.18
CA HIS A 60 -0.60 2.23 -0.42
C HIS A 60 0.58 3.16 -0.66
N PHE A 61 1.69 2.85 -0.03
CA PHE A 61 2.96 3.49 -0.29
C PHE A 61 3.92 2.53 -0.99
N THR A 62 4.79 3.08 -1.82
CA THR A 62 5.95 2.36 -2.35
C THR A 62 7.18 2.81 -1.59
N GLN A 63 7.87 1.86 -0.97
CA GLN A 63 9.13 2.05 -0.28
C GLN A 63 10.14 1.01 -0.77
N ASP A 64 11.29 1.45 -1.26
CA ASP A 64 12.35 0.55 -1.76
C ASP A 64 11.81 -0.54 -2.71
N VAL A 65 10.93 -0.14 -3.64
CA VAL A 65 10.26 -1.02 -4.63
C VAL A 65 9.35 -2.09 -4.00
N THR A 66 8.96 -1.93 -2.74
CA THR A 66 7.99 -2.80 -2.06
C THR A 66 6.73 -2.04 -1.68
N SER A 67 5.64 -2.78 -1.50
CA SER A 67 4.38 -2.24 -1.01
C SER A 67 4.42 -2.10 0.52
N VAL A 68 4.02 -0.93 1.00
CA VAL A 68 3.68 -0.65 2.40
C VAL A 68 2.23 -0.17 2.43
N TRP A 69 1.43 -0.77 3.29
CA TRP A 69 0.02 -0.38 3.45
C TRP A 69 -0.22 0.14 4.86
N LYS A 70 -0.76 1.34 4.93
CA LYS A 70 -1.07 2.03 6.19
C LYS A 70 -2.54 2.36 6.25
N VAL A 71 -3.09 2.28 7.45
CA VAL A 71 -4.52 2.57 7.69
C VAL A 71 -4.64 3.85 8.49
N TYR A 72 -5.56 4.70 8.04
CA TYR A 72 -5.87 5.99 8.66
C TYR A 72 -7.37 6.07 8.92
N ASP A 73 -7.76 6.87 9.90
CA ASP A 73 -9.16 7.25 10.07
C ASP A 73 -9.62 8.25 9.00
N LEU A 74 -10.87 8.67 9.06
CA LEU A 74 -11.44 9.61 8.08
C LEU A 74 -10.91 11.04 8.24
N ASP A 75 -10.24 11.35 9.34
CA ASP A 75 -9.61 12.64 9.59
C ASP A 75 -8.11 12.66 9.24
N GLY A 76 -7.60 11.54 8.69
CA GLY A 76 -6.20 11.41 8.28
C GLY A 76 -5.25 11.05 9.41
N ASN A 77 -5.75 10.67 10.59
CA ASN A 77 -4.90 10.20 11.68
C ASN A 77 -4.45 8.77 11.40
N PHE A 78 -3.14 8.53 11.50
CA PHE A 78 -2.57 7.19 11.38
C PHE A 78 -3.09 6.26 12.48
N LEU A 79 -3.53 5.06 12.10
CA LEU A 79 -4.02 4.04 13.02
C LEU A 79 -3.00 2.90 13.19
N TYR A 80 -2.60 2.27 12.08
CA TYR A 80 -1.65 1.14 12.11
C TYR A 80 -1.12 0.81 10.70
N ASP A 81 0.02 0.11 10.67
CA ASP A 81 0.51 -0.55 9.47
C ASP A 81 -0.20 -1.89 9.27
N VAL A 82 -0.53 -2.24 8.02
CA VAL A 82 -1.03 -3.59 7.72
C VAL A 82 0.15 -4.56 7.76
N ASP A 83 0.05 -5.62 8.57
CA ASP A 83 1.05 -6.68 8.58
C ASP A 83 0.93 -7.51 7.29
N LEU A 84 1.91 -7.33 6.41
CA LEU A 84 2.02 -8.03 5.14
C LEU A 84 2.95 -9.26 5.28
N HIS A 85 2.77 -10.24 4.41
CA HIS A 85 3.49 -11.52 4.46
C HIS A 85 4.95 -11.44 3.93
N GLY A 86 5.60 -10.30 4.15
CA GLY A 86 6.97 -10.04 3.76
C GLY A 86 7.10 -8.96 2.68
N LYS A 87 8.31 -8.82 2.12
CA LYS A 87 8.60 -7.84 1.05
C LYS A 87 8.07 -8.34 -0.29
N GLY A 88 7.29 -7.50 -0.97
CA GLY A 88 6.69 -7.85 -2.24
C GLY A 88 5.73 -6.77 -2.75
N ILE A 89 4.97 -7.13 -3.75
CA ILE A 89 3.94 -6.29 -4.33
C ILE A 89 2.59 -6.71 -3.76
N VAL A 90 1.86 -5.75 -3.23
CA VAL A 90 0.51 -5.94 -2.68
C VAL A 90 -0.45 -5.01 -3.38
N ASN A 91 -1.55 -5.56 -3.91
CA ASN A 91 -2.64 -4.80 -4.52
C ASN A 91 -3.96 -5.25 -3.92
N GLY A 92 -4.88 -4.30 -3.70
CA GLY A 92 -6.21 -4.65 -3.17
C GLY A 92 -6.71 -3.64 -2.15
N PHE A 93 -7.27 -4.15 -1.07
CA PHE A 93 -7.94 -3.39 -0.01
C PHE A 93 -9.06 -2.47 -0.54
N GLY A 94 -9.67 -2.85 -1.67
CA GLY A 94 -10.84 -2.17 -2.20
C GLY A 94 -12.13 -2.69 -1.60
N GLY A 95 -13.21 -1.90 -1.70
CA GLY A 95 -14.54 -2.32 -1.24
C GLY A 95 -15.46 -1.14 -0.97
N LYS A 96 -16.58 -1.41 -0.32
CA LYS A 96 -17.58 -0.40 0.07
C LYS A 96 -17.23 0.20 1.43
N LYS A 97 -17.65 1.44 1.67
CA LYS A 97 -17.42 2.19 2.93
C LYS A 97 -17.83 1.46 4.20
N GLY A 98 -18.91 0.68 4.17
CA GLY A 98 -19.39 -0.09 5.34
C GLY A 98 -18.94 -1.54 5.38
N GLN A 99 -18.08 -1.97 4.46
CA GLN A 99 -17.64 -3.37 4.36
C GLN A 99 -16.50 -3.63 5.35
N MET A 100 -16.62 -4.67 6.19
CA MET A 100 -15.61 -5.02 7.20
C MET A 100 -14.63 -6.11 6.74
N ILE A 101 -14.88 -6.73 5.59
CA ILE A 101 -14.00 -7.72 4.98
C ILE A 101 -13.54 -7.16 3.63
N THR A 102 -12.25 -7.18 3.38
CA THR A 102 -11.65 -6.82 2.09
C THR A 102 -10.66 -7.88 1.65
N TRP A 103 -10.13 -7.76 0.44
CA TRP A 103 -9.17 -8.71 -0.12
C TRP A 103 -7.98 -7.97 -0.71
N TYR A 104 -6.84 -8.65 -0.67
CA TYR A 104 -5.65 -8.20 -1.37
C TYR A 104 -4.88 -9.38 -1.94
N THR A 105 -4.05 -9.12 -2.93
CA THR A 105 -3.10 -10.07 -3.48
C THR A 105 -1.70 -9.71 -3.02
N PHE A 106 -0.92 -10.72 -2.67
CA PHE A 106 0.51 -10.60 -2.40
C PHE A 106 1.28 -11.47 -3.37
N ASN A 107 2.36 -10.95 -3.92
CA ASN A 107 3.33 -11.73 -4.69
C ASN A 107 4.74 -11.14 -4.56
N ASN A 108 5.74 -11.97 -4.81
CA ASN A 108 7.14 -11.58 -5.04
C ASN A 108 7.84 -12.62 -5.92
N SER A 109 9.16 -12.47 -6.12
CA SER A 109 9.93 -13.34 -7.02
C SER A 109 9.99 -14.81 -6.62
N VAL A 110 9.65 -15.16 -5.36
CA VAL A 110 9.66 -16.54 -4.85
C VAL A 110 8.31 -16.97 -4.28
N ASN A 111 7.30 -16.09 -4.28
CA ASN A 111 5.93 -16.42 -3.87
C ASN A 111 4.99 -16.13 -5.03
N PRO A 112 4.35 -17.14 -5.63
CA PRO A 112 3.25 -16.96 -6.55
C PRO A 112 2.13 -16.13 -5.93
N SER A 113 1.32 -15.48 -6.77
CA SER A 113 0.23 -14.63 -6.30
C SER A 113 -0.72 -15.40 -5.38
N THR A 114 -0.87 -14.90 -4.18
CA THR A 114 -1.78 -15.43 -3.15
C THR A 114 -2.81 -14.36 -2.84
N ILE A 115 -4.08 -14.75 -2.76
CA ILE A 115 -5.18 -13.89 -2.36
C ILE A 115 -5.42 -14.06 -0.87
N TYR A 116 -5.45 -12.96 -0.16
CA TYR A 116 -5.77 -12.90 1.26
C TYR A 116 -7.12 -12.21 1.48
N GLN A 117 -7.88 -12.73 2.42
CA GLN A 117 -9.01 -12.05 3.02
C GLN A 117 -8.51 -11.29 4.25
N TYR A 118 -8.92 -10.03 4.38
CA TYR A 118 -8.54 -9.17 5.48
C TYR A 118 -9.77 -8.72 6.27
N ASP A 119 -9.78 -9.02 7.58
CA ASP A 119 -10.78 -8.52 8.52
C ASP A 119 -10.31 -7.16 9.06
N ILE A 120 -11.03 -6.10 8.67
CA ILE A 120 -10.68 -4.71 9.01
C ILE A 120 -10.86 -4.44 10.52
N LYS A 121 -11.81 -5.12 11.16
CA LYS A 121 -12.08 -4.93 12.59
C LYS A 121 -11.03 -5.60 13.47
N GLN A 122 -10.58 -6.79 13.06
CA GLN A 122 -9.61 -7.58 13.83
C GLN A 122 -8.17 -7.28 13.43
N ASN A 123 -7.93 -6.62 12.29
CA ASN A 123 -6.60 -6.44 11.68
C ASN A 123 -5.90 -7.77 11.43
N ILE A 124 -6.63 -8.74 10.82
CA ILE A 124 -6.13 -10.08 10.57
C ILE A 124 -6.27 -10.44 9.10
N SER A 125 -5.17 -10.98 8.53
CA SER A 125 -5.15 -11.57 7.19
C SER A 125 -5.25 -13.08 7.27
N THR A 126 -6.10 -13.67 6.44
CA THR A 126 -6.20 -15.13 6.26
C THR A 126 -6.06 -15.47 4.78
N VAL A 127 -5.39 -16.58 4.47
CA VAL A 127 -5.30 -17.05 3.09
C VAL A 127 -6.69 -17.39 2.57
N TYR A 128 -7.09 -16.75 1.48
CA TYR A 128 -8.35 -17.05 0.79
C TYR A 128 -8.13 -18.02 -0.38
N LYS A 129 -7.09 -17.76 -1.20
CA LYS A 129 -6.73 -18.63 -2.32
C LYS A 129 -5.24 -18.52 -2.63
N GLU A 130 -4.58 -19.67 -2.68
CA GLU A 130 -3.20 -19.79 -3.18
C GLU A 130 -3.17 -20.14 -4.66
N SER A 131 -2.05 -19.86 -5.31
CA SER A 131 -1.78 -20.31 -6.67
C SER A 131 -1.64 -21.83 -6.71
N GLU A 132 -2.23 -22.47 -7.70
CA GLU A 132 -2.05 -23.92 -7.96
C GLU A 132 -0.72 -24.25 -8.65
N ALA A 133 0.13 -23.24 -8.89
CA ALA A 133 1.43 -23.45 -9.50
C ALA A 133 2.29 -24.36 -8.61
N LYS A 134 2.83 -25.41 -9.21
CA LYS A 134 3.77 -26.32 -8.55
C LYS A 134 5.15 -25.65 -8.42
N PHE A 135 5.26 -24.74 -7.48
CA PHE A 135 6.49 -24.02 -7.17
C PHE A 135 6.83 -24.23 -5.68
N ASP A 136 7.95 -24.87 -5.44
CA ASP A 136 8.45 -25.12 -4.07
C ASP A 136 9.23 -23.89 -3.58
N ARG A 137 8.49 -22.93 -3.04
CA ARG A 137 9.04 -21.68 -2.50
C ARG A 137 10.06 -21.87 -1.38
N ASP A 138 9.90 -22.98 -0.63
CA ASP A 138 10.76 -23.25 0.53
C ASP A 138 12.21 -23.59 0.14
N ASN A 139 12.46 -23.91 -1.14
CA ASN A 139 13.79 -24.10 -1.69
C ASN A 139 14.49 -22.82 -2.13
N PHE A 140 13.83 -21.64 -2.01
CA PHE A 140 14.38 -20.38 -2.44
C PHE A 140 14.57 -19.40 -1.28
N VAL A 141 15.48 -18.46 -1.49
CA VAL A 141 15.70 -17.29 -0.63
C VAL A 141 15.44 -16.05 -1.47
N LEU A 142 14.72 -15.09 -0.92
CA LEU A 142 14.59 -13.74 -1.45
C LEU A 142 15.26 -12.78 -0.47
N LYS A 143 16.29 -12.08 -0.95
CA LYS A 143 17.00 -11.03 -0.21
C LYS A 143 16.82 -9.69 -0.92
N GLN A 144 16.55 -8.65 -0.17
CA GLN A 144 16.72 -7.28 -0.65
C GLN A 144 18.08 -6.77 -0.21
N ASP A 145 18.80 -6.16 -1.15
CA ASP A 145 20.10 -5.53 -0.93
C ASP A 145 20.12 -4.16 -1.63
N PHE A 146 21.16 -3.39 -1.39
CA PHE A 146 21.32 -2.06 -1.99
C PHE A 146 22.69 -1.94 -2.61
N TYR A 147 22.80 -1.29 -3.76
CA TYR A 147 24.06 -0.95 -4.38
C TYR A 147 24.09 0.53 -4.79
N PRO A 148 25.25 1.18 -4.75
CA PRO A 148 25.37 2.58 -5.16
C PRO A 148 25.31 2.71 -6.69
N SER A 149 24.48 3.63 -7.19
CA SER A 149 24.50 4.12 -8.57
C SER A 149 25.72 5.02 -8.81
N LYS A 150 25.96 5.42 -10.06
CA LYS A 150 27.08 6.31 -10.45
C LYS A 150 27.07 7.66 -9.72
N ASP A 151 25.91 8.15 -9.35
CA ASP A 151 25.70 9.40 -8.62
C ASP A 151 25.69 9.22 -7.07
N GLY A 152 25.92 7.99 -6.59
CA GLY A 152 25.91 7.64 -5.17
C GLY A 152 24.52 7.27 -4.63
N THR A 153 23.45 7.37 -5.42
CA THR A 153 22.10 6.95 -5.01
C THR A 153 22.07 5.46 -4.73
N MET A 154 21.58 5.06 -3.56
CA MET A 154 21.41 3.65 -3.19
C MET A 154 20.20 3.05 -3.89
N ILE A 155 20.43 2.06 -4.74
CA ILE A 155 19.40 1.41 -5.56
C ILE A 155 19.03 0.08 -4.92
N PRO A 156 17.75 -0.15 -4.57
CA PRO A 156 17.30 -1.44 -4.06
C PRO A 156 17.33 -2.50 -5.15
N ILE A 157 17.81 -3.70 -4.80
CA ILE A 157 17.84 -4.87 -5.67
C ILE A 157 17.29 -6.09 -4.92
N PHE A 158 16.50 -6.91 -5.62
CA PHE A 158 16.05 -8.20 -5.12
C PHE A 158 16.89 -9.31 -5.72
N ILE A 159 17.41 -10.17 -4.86
CA ILE A 159 18.20 -11.35 -5.23
C ILE A 159 17.42 -12.58 -4.82
N ALA A 160 16.96 -13.35 -5.82
CA ALA A 160 16.29 -14.63 -5.60
C ALA A 160 17.20 -15.78 -6.04
N HIS A 161 17.44 -16.73 -5.15
CA HIS A 161 18.28 -17.88 -5.45
C HIS A 161 17.83 -19.13 -4.68
N LYS A 162 18.24 -20.34 -5.15
CA LYS A 162 18.03 -21.57 -4.39
C LYS A 162 18.83 -21.55 -3.08
N LYS A 163 18.27 -22.12 -2.02
CA LYS A 163 18.99 -22.39 -0.77
C LYS A 163 20.24 -23.25 -1.04
N GLY A 164 21.33 -22.94 -0.34
CA GLY A 164 22.57 -23.71 -0.47
C GLY A 164 23.48 -23.34 -1.66
N LEU A 165 23.10 -22.37 -2.51
CA LEU A 165 24.06 -21.76 -3.43
C LEU A 165 25.08 -20.93 -2.64
N LYS A 166 26.36 -21.15 -2.92
CA LYS A 166 27.49 -20.38 -2.39
C LYS A 166 27.90 -19.30 -3.38
#